data_ff7776be21c6dfe91754bb066f6b450e
#
_entry.id   ff7776be21c6dfe91754bb066f6b450e
#
_cell.length_a   1.000
_cell.length_b   1.000
_cell.length_c   1.000
_cell.angle_alpha   90.00
_cell.angle_beta   90.00
_cell.angle_gamma   90.00
#
_symmetry.space_group_name_H-M   'P 1'
#
loop_
_entity.id
_entity.type
_entity.pdbx_description
1 polymer ?
#
loop_
_entity_poly.entity_id
_entity_poly.type
_entity_poly.pdbx_seq_one_letter_code
_entity_poly.pdbx_strand_id
1 'polypeptide(L)'
;SALMMPPIFPVYNPDGSYNYQGNGYLRIGTDYQINEVLNPVAMARLQSNVTDRMSITGKAFAELELMKGLSYKLSLGGDYYGAHNDQYRQSALPLKGKNYYDTPSNPKGYSSSSFFFNWLVENQLTYTTTIDKKHNISAVLVQSAQKETMKTDNVTATDYPNDYIHTINGGTVTEGESDKTQWSIASYLARVQYNYEGRYMLS
;
A
#
# COMPACT_ATOMS: atom_id res chain seq x y z
N SER A 1 -6.22 -14.08 -16.72
CA SER A 1 -6.31 -13.98 -18.19
C SER A 1 -5.81 -15.24 -18.90
N ALA A 2 -4.72 -15.92 -18.46
CA ALA A 2 -4.22 -17.15 -19.10
C ALA A 2 -5.28 -18.27 -19.16
N LEU A 3 -6.11 -18.39 -18.13
CA LEU A 3 -7.21 -19.36 -18.06
C LEU A 3 -8.37 -19.08 -19.05
N MET A 4 -8.42 -17.88 -19.61
CA MET A 4 -9.48 -17.49 -20.54
C MET A 4 -9.05 -17.65 -22.01
N MET A 5 -7.78 -17.97 -22.26
CA MET A 5 -7.28 -18.15 -23.62
C MET A 5 -7.55 -19.59 -24.08
N PRO A 6 -8.23 -19.80 -25.22
CA PRO A 6 -8.43 -21.15 -25.74
C PRO A 6 -7.11 -21.83 -26.06
N PRO A 7 -6.91 -23.10 -25.68
CA PRO A 7 -5.64 -23.81 -25.86
C PRO A 7 -5.25 -24.09 -27.31
N ILE A 8 -6.17 -23.86 -28.24
CA ILE A 8 -5.95 -24.05 -29.68
C ILE A 8 -5.19 -22.91 -30.37
N PHE A 9 -5.01 -21.76 -29.67
CA PHE A 9 -4.29 -20.64 -30.25
C PHE A 9 -2.79 -20.75 -29.97
N PRO A 10 -1.94 -20.74 -31.01
CA PRO A 10 -0.51 -20.73 -30.83
C PRO A 10 -0.06 -19.39 -30.21
N VAL A 11 0.94 -19.46 -29.32
CA VAL A 11 1.55 -18.29 -28.67
C VAL A 11 2.30 -17.42 -29.67
N TYR A 12 2.94 -18.06 -30.66
CA TYR A 12 3.77 -17.40 -31.66
C TYR A 12 3.25 -17.68 -33.07
N ASN A 13 3.45 -16.71 -33.96
CA ASN A 13 3.29 -16.85 -35.38
C ASN A 13 4.46 -17.71 -35.98
N PRO A 14 4.34 -18.18 -37.23
CA PRO A 14 5.42 -18.92 -37.88
C PRO A 14 6.75 -18.15 -38.02
N ASP A 15 6.71 -16.83 -38.01
CA ASP A 15 7.85 -15.91 -38.06
C ASP A 15 8.49 -15.65 -36.68
N GLY A 16 7.95 -16.25 -35.60
CA GLY A 16 8.42 -16.10 -34.23
C GLY A 16 7.87 -14.87 -33.51
N SER A 17 7.07 -14.02 -34.15
CA SER A 17 6.39 -12.93 -33.49
C SER A 17 5.24 -13.43 -32.59
N TYR A 18 4.82 -12.61 -31.62
CA TYR A 18 3.66 -12.96 -30.80
C TYR A 18 2.37 -12.99 -31.61
N ASN A 19 1.60 -14.06 -31.43
CA ASN A 19 0.29 -14.15 -32.07
C ASN A 19 -0.74 -13.35 -31.26
N TYR A 20 -1.15 -12.22 -31.79
CA TYR A 20 -2.23 -11.41 -31.23
C TYR A 20 -3.59 -11.70 -31.88
N GLN A 21 -3.63 -12.41 -33.01
CA GLN A 21 -4.85 -12.64 -33.80
C GLN A 21 -5.81 -13.65 -33.18
N GLY A 22 -5.31 -14.51 -32.28
CA GLY A 22 -6.17 -15.44 -31.53
C GLY A 22 -7.21 -14.78 -30.63
N ASN A 23 -7.15 -13.48 -30.49
CA ASN A 23 -8.09 -12.68 -29.70
C ASN A 23 -9.26 -12.10 -30.51
N GLY A 24 -9.30 -12.33 -31.80
CA GLY A 24 -10.35 -11.86 -32.70
C GLY A 24 -11.12 -13.06 -33.26
N TYR A 25 -12.37 -13.18 -32.89
CA TYR A 25 -13.40 -13.89 -33.64
C TYR A 25 -13.07 -15.32 -34.09
N LEU A 26 -13.16 -16.29 -33.21
CA LEU A 26 -13.53 -17.62 -33.66
C LEU A 26 -15.00 -17.54 -34.15
N ARG A 27 -15.20 -17.31 -35.42
CA ARG A 27 -16.51 -17.54 -36.08
C ARG A 27 -16.78 -19.05 -36.12
N ILE A 28 -17.27 -19.60 -35.03
CA ILE A 28 -17.93 -20.88 -35.05
C ILE A 28 -19.42 -20.56 -35.13
N GLY A 29 -19.98 -20.46 -36.34
CA GLY A 29 -21.39 -20.22 -36.63
C GLY A 29 -21.97 -19.05 -35.83
N THR A 30 -22.51 -18.03 -36.49
CA THR A 30 -23.28 -16.92 -35.94
C THR A 30 -22.99 -16.46 -34.51
N ASP A 31 -22.21 -15.40 -34.38
CA ASP A 31 -22.24 -14.40 -33.29
C ASP A 31 -21.71 -14.72 -31.89
N TYR A 32 -20.73 -15.59 -31.73
CA TYR A 32 -20.00 -15.65 -30.47
C TYR A 32 -18.69 -14.82 -30.55
N GLN A 33 -18.70 -13.66 -29.93
CA GLN A 33 -17.48 -12.92 -29.59
C GLN A 33 -16.80 -13.69 -28.42
N ILE A 34 -15.71 -14.40 -28.71
CA ILE A 34 -14.84 -14.91 -27.66
C ILE A 34 -14.13 -13.68 -27.07
N ASN A 35 -14.20 -13.53 -25.73
CA ASN A 35 -13.59 -12.44 -24.98
C ASN A 35 -12.21 -12.09 -25.54
N GLU A 36 -12.01 -10.82 -25.80
CA GLU A 36 -10.77 -10.19 -26.23
C GLU A 36 -9.68 -10.37 -25.17
N VAL A 37 -9.03 -11.52 -25.16
CA VAL A 37 -7.94 -11.84 -24.24
C VAL A 37 -6.64 -11.63 -24.97
N LEU A 38 -5.85 -10.69 -24.53
CA LEU A 38 -4.50 -10.48 -25.05
C LEU A 38 -3.64 -11.72 -24.78
N ASN A 39 -2.71 -12.03 -25.69
CA ASN A 39 -1.77 -13.14 -25.54
C ASN A 39 -1.05 -13.03 -24.17
N PRO A 40 -1.29 -13.94 -23.22
CA PRO A 40 -0.79 -13.81 -21.85
C PRO A 40 0.74 -13.91 -21.76
N VAL A 41 1.38 -14.61 -22.71
CA VAL A 41 2.85 -14.71 -22.79
C VAL A 41 3.43 -13.38 -23.26
N ALA A 42 2.81 -12.75 -24.27
CA ALA A 42 3.20 -11.42 -24.71
C ALA A 42 3.05 -10.39 -23.58
N MET A 43 1.93 -10.41 -22.86
CA MET A 43 1.73 -9.54 -21.69
C MET A 43 2.82 -9.73 -20.64
N ALA A 44 3.17 -10.97 -20.32
CA ALA A 44 4.19 -11.27 -19.31
C ALA A 44 5.63 -10.89 -19.75
N ARG A 45 5.89 -10.80 -21.04
CA ARG A 45 7.22 -10.51 -21.59
C ARG A 45 7.41 -9.05 -22.00
N LEU A 46 6.34 -8.41 -22.47
CA LEU A 46 6.38 -7.05 -23.03
C LEU A 46 5.88 -5.98 -22.03
N GLN A 47 5.52 -6.39 -20.83
CA GLN A 47 5.15 -5.49 -19.74
C GLN A 47 5.96 -5.85 -18.49
N SER A 48 6.59 -4.85 -17.89
CA SER A 48 7.19 -4.96 -16.57
C SER A 48 6.32 -4.25 -15.54
N ASN A 49 6.27 -4.81 -14.34
CA ASN A 49 5.64 -4.18 -13.17
C ASN A 49 6.39 -4.67 -11.94
N VAL A 50 7.23 -3.79 -11.42
CA VAL A 50 8.10 -4.08 -10.28
C VAL A 50 7.68 -3.18 -9.13
N THR A 51 7.54 -3.75 -7.95
CA THR A 51 7.22 -2.99 -6.74
C THR A 51 8.19 -3.34 -5.63
N ASP A 52 8.95 -2.35 -5.20
CA ASP A 52 9.80 -2.42 -4.02
C ASP A 52 9.04 -1.88 -2.80
N ARG A 53 9.12 -2.60 -1.69
CA ARG A 53 8.40 -2.25 -0.46
C ARG A 53 9.32 -2.33 0.74
N MET A 54 9.18 -1.35 1.62
CA MET A 54 9.86 -1.33 2.91
C MET A 54 8.83 -1.03 4.00
N SER A 55 8.84 -1.82 5.06
CA SER A 55 7.98 -1.62 6.23
C SER A 55 8.81 -1.75 7.49
N ILE A 56 8.68 -0.78 8.38
CA ILE A 56 9.34 -0.76 9.69
C ILE A 56 8.29 -0.41 10.73
N THR A 57 8.10 -1.30 11.70
CA THR A 57 7.22 -1.06 12.87
C THR A 57 8.04 -1.23 14.13
N GLY A 58 7.90 -0.29 15.05
CA GLY A 58 8.62 -0.34 16.31
C GLY A 58 7.86 0.29 17.46
N LYS A 59 8.07 -0.26 18.66
CA LYS A 59 7.58 0.32 19.92
C LYS A 59 8.68 0.24 20.98
N ALA A 60 8.89 1.34 21.68
CA ALA A 60 9.75 1.42 22.84
C ALA A 60 8.98 2.02 24.02
N PHE A 61 9.34 1.64 25.23
CA PHE A 61 8.80 2.27 26.44
C PHE A 61 9.86 2.36 27.51
N ALA A 62 9.67 3.32 28.41
CA ALA A 62 10.42 3.45 29.65
C ALA A 62 9.41 3.66 30.79
N GLU A 63 9.65 3.03 31.93
CA GLU A 63 8.84 3.16 33.13
C GLU A 63 9.74 3.52 34.31
N LEU A 64 9.33 4.54 35.08
CA LEU A 64 10.03 5.05 36.24
C LEU A 64 9.10 5.06 37.42
N GLU A 65 9.53 4.52 38.54
CA GLU A 65 8.88 4.74 39.84
C GLU A 65 9.34 6.08 40.41
N LEU A 66 8.44 7.08 40.43
CA LEU A 66 8.74 8.43 40.89
C LEU A 66 8.75 8.51 42.43
N MET A 67 7.85 7.78 43.05
CA MET A 67 7.76 7.58 44.50
C MET A 67 6.94 6.33 44.77
N LYS A 68 6.93 5.87 46.01
CA LYS A 68 6.18 4.67 46.42
C LYS A 68 4.71 4.76 45.95
N GLY A 69 4.33 3.84 45.07
CA GLY A 69 2.99 3.75 44.51
C GLY A 69 2.69 4.69 43.32
N LEU A 70 3.63 5.57 42.91
CA LEU A 70 3.48 6.45 41.74
C LEU A 70 4.49 6.06 40.68
N SER A 71 4.00 5.59 39.53
CA SER A 71 4.83 5.27 38.36
C SER A 71 4.44 6.14 37.17
N TYR A 72 5.45 6.48 36.38
CA TYR A 72 5.30 7.15 35.09
C TYR A 72 5.86 6.26 33.99
N LYS A 73 5.06 6.05 32.93
CA LYS A 73 5.42 5.30 31.75
C LYS A 73 5.30 6.16 30.51
N LEU A 74 6.40 6.27 29.77
CA LEU A 74 6.46 6.83 28.43
C LEU A 74 6.49 5.70 27.42
N SER A 75 5.57 5.70 26.45
CA SER A 75 5.57 4.78 25.32
C SER A 75 5.69 5.55 24.02
N LEU A 76 6.56 5.11 23.14
CA LEU A 76 6.79 5.64 21.80
C LEU A 76 6.52 4.52 20.79
N GLY A 77 5.63 4.74 19.84
CA GLY A 77 5.34 3.83 18.75
C GLY A 77 5.55 4.51 17.41
N GLY A 78 5.93 3.75 16.39
CA GLY A 78 6.06 4.26 15.05
C GLY A 78 5.92 3.17 14.01
N ASP A 79 5.24 3.52 12.91
CA ASP A 79 5.05 2.69 11.74
C ASP A 79 5.47 3.49 10.51
N TYR A 80 6.39 2.92 9.76
CA TYR A 80 6.83 3.43 8.47
C TYR A 80 6.50 2.40 7.39
N TYR A 81 5.93 2.86 6.29
CA TYR A 81 5.75 2.07 5.08
C TYR A 81 6.12 2.93 3.88
N GLY A 82 6.99 2.40 3.03
CA GLY A 82 7.35 2.96 1.74
C GLY A 82 7.16 1.94 0.64
N ALA A 83 6.61 2.35 -0.49
CA ALA A 83 6.52 1.54 -1.68
C ALA A 83 6.89 2.37 -2.91
N HIS A 84 7.63 1.76 -3.82
CA HIS A 84 7.95 2.31 -5.13
C HIS A 84 7.57 1.30 -6.19
N ASN A 85 6.77 1.72 -7.16
CA ASN A 85 6.29 0.88 -8.25
C ASN A 85 6.69 1.47 -9.59
N ASP A 86 7.39 0.68 -10.38
CA ASP A 86 7.76 0.99 -11.75
C ASP A 86 7.06 0.03 -12.72
N GLN A 87 6.40 0.59 -13.71
CA GLN A 87 5.75 -0.14 -14.78
C GLN A 87 6.22 0.39 -16.12
N TYR A 88 6.46 -0.52 -17.04
CA TYR A 88 6.76 -0.19 -18.42
C TYR A 88 6.05 -1.15 -19.35
N ARG A 89 5.45 -0.61 -20.41
CA ARG A 89 4.80 -1.37 -21.46
C ARG A 89 5.47 -1.03 -22.80
N GLN A 90 5.98 -2.07 -23.43
CA GLN A 90 6.67 -1.97 -24.71
C GLN A 90 5.69 -1.68 -25.88
N SER A 91 6.24 -1.08 -26.94
CA SER A 91 5.51 -0.73 -28.17
C SER A 91 4.92 -1.96 -28.89
N ALA A 92 5.55 -3.11 -28.77
CA ALA A 92 5.11 -4.36 -29.37
C ALA A 92 3.83 -4.94 -28.75
N LEU A 93 3.39 -4.44 -27.57
CA LEU A 93 2.16 -4.88 -26.93
C LEU A 93 0.97 -4.01 -27.41
N PRO A 94 -0.04 -4.61 -28.10
CA PRO A 94 -1.18 -3.85 -28.58
C PRO A 94 -1.99 -3.23 -27.44
N LEU A 95 -2.57 -2.06 -27.72
CA LEU A 95 -3.51 -1.39 -26.82
C LEU A 95 -4.92 -1.95 -26.99
N LYS A 96 -5.67 -2.01 -25.90
CA LYS A 96 -7.11 -2.24 -25.94
C LYS A 96 -7.79 -1.01 -26.51
N GLY A 97 -8.26 -1.09 -27.77
CA GLY A 97 -8.92 0.00 -28.49
C GLY A 97 -9.74 -0.56 -29.65
N LYS A 98 -10.27 0.34 -30.49
CA LYS A 98 -11.08 -0.05 -31.66
C LYS A 98 -10.36 -1.00 -32.63
N ASN A 99 -9.02 -0.98 -32.63
CA ASN A 99 -8.19 -1.85 -33.44
C ASN A 99 -7.14 -2.50 -32.53
N TYR A 100 -7.43 -3.68 -32.03
CA TYR A 100 -6.52 -4.49 -31.19
C TYR A 100 -5.18 -4.87 -31.83
N TYR A 101 -4.99 -4.54 -33.09
CA TYR A 101 -3.89 -4.98 -33.93
C TYR A 101 -2.93 -3.86 -34.33
N ASP A 102 -3.16 -2.64 -33.86
CA ASP A 102 -2.26 -1.53 -34.11
C ASP A 102 -0.97 -1.72 -33.29
N THR A 103 0.01 -2.34 -33.91
CA THR A 103 1.40 -2.42 -33.43
C THR A 103 2.29 -1.74 -34.47
N PRO A 104 3.30 -0.99 -34.07
CA PRO A 104 3.65 -0.67 -32.69
C PRO A 104 2.66 0.27 -31.99
N SER A 105 2.33 -0.01 -30.72
CA SER A 105 1.59 0.90 -29.86
C SER A 105 2.54 1.95 -29.27
N ASN A 106 1.99 3.03 -28.70
CA ASN A 106 2.81 4.00 -27.99
C ASN A 106 3.31 3.37 -26.66
N PRO A 107 4.64 3.25 -26.43
CA PRO A 107 5.19 2.75 -25.18
C PRO A 107 4.74 3.63 -24.01
N LYS A 108 4.49 3.02 -22.86
CA LYS A 108 4.03 3.74 -21.67
C LYS A 108 4.83 3.35 -20.44
N GLY A 109 5.43 4.33 -19.79
CA GLY A 109 6.03 4.22 -18.47
C GLY A 109 5.12 4.80 -17.40
N TYR A 110 5.09 4.17 -16.23
CA TYR A 110 4.42 4.66 -15.04
C TYR A 110 5.31 4.42 -13.84
N SER A 111 5.49 5.43 -13.02
CA SER A 111 6.21 5.31 -11.75
C SER A 111 5.39 5.94 -10.65
N SER A 112 5.31 5.26 -9.52
CA SER A 112 4.63 5.81 -8.34
C SER A 112 5.41 5.51 -7.07
N SER A 113 5.37 6.46 -6.15
CA SER A 113 5.92 6.31 -4.80
C SER A 113 4.82 6.57 -3.79
N SER A 114 4.74 5.73 -2.78
CA SER A 114 3.87 5.95 -1.63
C SER A 114 4.68 5.91 -0.35
N PHE A 115 4.37 6.83 0.53
CA PHE A 115 5.01 7.00 1.83
C PHE A 115 3.92 7.10 2.89
N PHE A 116 4.04 6.30 3.92
CA PHE A 116 3.18 6.33 5.09
C PHE A 116 4.04 6.37 6.34
N PHE A 117 3.73 7.30 7.23
CA PHE A 117 4.38 7.40 8.53
C PHE A 117 3.37 7.72 9.60
N ASN A 118 3.29 6.87 10.59
CA ASN A 118 2.46 7.03 11.79
C ASN A 118 3.36 6.99 13.03
N TRP A 119 3.15 7.91 13.95
CA TRP A 119 3.80 7.88 15.26
C TRP A 119 2.79 8.10 16.38
N LEU A 120 3.04 7.44 17.48
CA LEU A 120 2.26 7.54 18.72
C LEU A 120 3.21 7.83 19.90
N VAL A 121 2.85 8.82 20.69
CA VAL A 121 3.46 9.09 22.00
C VAL A 121 2.38 8.96 23.05
N GLU A 122 2.64 8.18 24.07
CA GLU A 122 1.72 7.96 25.18
C GLU A 122 2.44 8.15 26.51
N ASN A 123 1.89 9.03 27.32
CA ASN A 123 2.33 9.32 28.69
C ASN A 123 1.28 8.74 29.65
N GLN A 124 1.69 7.86 30.52
CA GLN A 124 0.83 7.25 31.53
C GLN A 124 1.37 7.50 32.92
N LEU A 125 0.55 8.04 33.79
CA LEU A 125 0.81 8.18 35.21
C LEU A 125 -0.12 7.25 35.96
N THR A 126 0.45 6.39 36.80
CA THR A 126 -0.31 5.42 37.58
C THR A 126 0.02 5.63 39.07
N TYR A 127 -1.03 5.78 39.85
CA TYR A 127 -0.91 5.88 41.30
C TYR A 127 -1.69 4.76 41.99
N THR A 128 -1.04 4.00 42.86
CA THR A 128 -1.69 2.97 43.63
C THR A 128 -1.31 3.09 45.12
N THR A 129 -2.29 3.02 46.00
CA THR A 129 -2.05 3.07 47.45
C THR A 129 -3.05 2.22 48.19
N THR A 130 -2.63 1.73 49.36
CA THR A 130 -3.49 1.02 50.29
C THR A 130 -3.43 1.73 51.65
N ILE A 131 -4.57 2.22 52.13
CA ILE A 131 -4.72 2.90 53.40
C ILE A 131 -5.39 1.92 54.39
N ASP A 132 -4.86 1.85 55.59
CA ASP A 132 -5.35 1.00 56.69
C ASP A 132 -5.56 -0.47 56.32
N LYS A 133 -4.83 -0.98 55.30
CA LYS A 133 -4.94 -2.36 54.77
C LYS A 133 -6.34 -2.72 54.22
N LYS A 134 -7.25 -1.77 54.17
CA LYS A 134 -8.66 -1.94 53.77
C LYS A 134 -9.05 -1.17 52.53
N HIS A 135 -8.50 0.01 52.35
CA HIS A 135 -8.85 0.93 51.28
C HIS A 135 -7.79 0.88 50.18
N ASN A 136 -8.09 0.23 49.07
CA ASN A 136 -7.19 0.19 47.92
C ASN A 136 -7.68 1.23 46.87
N ILE A 137 -6.81 2.14 46.51
CA ILE A 137 -7.06 3.19 45.52
C ILE A 137 -6.07 3.00 44.38
N SER A 138 -6.59 3.01 43.15
CA SER A 138 -5.80 3.02 41.91
C SER A 138 -6.31 4.14 41.02
N ALA A 139 -5.40 5.00 40.60
CA ALA A 139 -5.71 6.08 39.65
C ALA A 139 -4.74 5.99 38.47
N VAL A 140 -5.28 6.15 37.26
CA VAL A 140 -4.50 6.15 36.01
C VAL A 140 -4.89 7.39 35.23
N LEU A 141 -3.88 8.14 34.80
CA LEU A 141 -4.01 9.25 33.87
C LEU A 141 -3.17 8.93 32.64
N VAL A 142 -3.80 8.99 31.45
CA VAL A 142 -3.13 8.78 30.16
C VAL A 142 -3.33 10.00 29.29
N GLN A 143 -2.24 10.47 28.71
CA GLN A 143 -2.23 11.44 27.63
C GLN A 143 -1.57 10.78 26.42
N SER A 144 -2.24 10.79 25.27
CA SER A 144 -1.68 10.29 24.02
C SER A 144 -1.75 11.35 22.92
N ALA A 145 -0.75 11.31 22.05
CA ALA A 145 -0.72 12.09 20.81
C ALA A 145 -0.28 11.17 19.68
N GLN A 146 -1.02 11.21 18.58
CA GLN A 146 -0.76 10.43 17.39
C GLN A 146 -0.86 11.32 16.15
N LYS A 147 0.00 11.08 15.20
CA LYS A 147 -0.07 11.72 13.89
C LYS A 147 0.27 10.73 12.79
N GLU A 148 -0.53 10.79 11.74
CA GLU A 148 -0.32 10.03 10.52
C GLU A 148 -0.10 10.97 9.35
N THR A 149 0.81 10.61 8.48
CA THR A 149 1.09 11.29 7.22
C THR A 149 1.17 10.25 6.13
N MET A 150 0.39 10.45 5.07
CA MET A 150 0.46 9.68 3.84
C MET A 150 0.80 10.63 2.69
N LYS A 151 1.74 10.23 1.84
CA LYS A 151 2.07 10.90 0.58
C LYS A 151 2.03 9.89 -0.53
N THR A 152 1.55 10.32 -1.68
CA THR A 152 1.55 9.53 -2.91
C THR A 152 1.94 10.45 -4.05
N ASP A 153 2.94 10.03 -4.82
CA ASP A 153 3.38 10.71 -6.02
C ASP A 153 3.30 9.70 -7.16
N ASN A 154 2.79 10.11 -8.32
CA ASN A 154 2.79 9.29 -9.51
C ASN A 154 3.11 10.12 -10.76
N VAL A 155 3.70 9.46 -11.74
CA VAL A 155 4.05 10.07 -13.01
C VAL A 155 3.89 9.06 -14.12
N THR A 156 3.36 9.52 -15.25
CA THR A 156 3.19 8.76 -16.47
C THR A 156 3.99 9.43 -17.61
N ALA A 157 4.68 8.63 -18.39
CA ALA A 157 5.36 9.08 -19.60
C ALA A 157 5.01 8.21 -20.80
N THR A 158 4.98 8.81 -21.99
CA THR A 158 4.75 8.18 -23.28
C THR A 158 5.82 8.64 -24.28
N ASP A 159 5.70 8.25 -25.54
CA ASP A 159 6.56 8.70 -26.65
C ASP A 159 8.05 8.41 -26.40
N TYR A 160 8.34 7.18 -25.95
CA TYR A 160 9.71 6.70 -25.83
C TYR A 160 10.34 6.47 -27.21
N PRO A 161 11.61 6.85 -27.42
CA PRO A 161 12.28 6.68 -28.70
C PRO A 161 12.54 5.21 -29.08
N ASN A 162 12.56 4.32 -28.09
CA ASN A 162 12.72 2.86 -28.23
C ASN A 162 12.30 2.15 -26.94
N ASP A 163 12.21 0.82 -27.01
CA ASP A 163 11.83 -0.04 -25.87
C ASP A 163 13.02 -0.48 -24.98
N TYR A 164 14.20 0.15 -25.11
CA TYR A 164 15.36 -0.16 -24.25
C TYR A 164 15.43 0.73 -23.02
N ILE A 165 14.85 1.92 -23.10
CA ILE A 165 14.85 2.90 -21.99
C ILE A 165 13.50 2.85 -21.31
N HIS A 166 13.46 2.32 -20.08
CA HIS A 166 12.22 2.13 -19.32
C HIS A 166 11.98 3.20 -18.25
N THR A 167 12.95 4.07 -18.03
CA THR A 167 12.84 5.14 -17.02
C THR A 167 11.95 6.27 -17.51
N ILE A 168 11.26 6.94 -16.59
CA ILE A 168 10.30 8.01 -16.91
C ILE A 168 10.90 9.12 -17.79
N ASN A 169 12.15 9.49 -17.55
CA ASN A 169 12.85 10.53 -18.31
C ASN A 169 13.26 10.09 -19.74
N GLY A 170 13.07 8.82 -20.08
CA GLY A 170 13.28 8.31 -21.44
C GLY A 170 12.13 8.66 -22.39
N GLY A 171 10.95 9.00 -21.86
CA GLY A 171 9.78 9.42 -22.60
C GLY A 171 9.38 10.87 -22.32
N THR A 172 8.27 11.26 -22.89
CA THR A 172 7.62 12.55 -22.61
C THR A 172 6.64 12.38 -21.46
N VAL A 173 6.82 13.12 -20.36
CA VAL A 173 5.89 13.10 -19.23
C VAL A 173 4.55 13.69 -19.67
N THR A 174 3.48 12.92 -19.48
CA THR A 174 2.12 13.30 -19.88
C THR A 174 1.21 13.58 -18.70
N GLU A 175 1.46 12.94 -17.55
CA GLU A 175 0.66 13.09 -16.34
C GLU A 175 1.58 13.03 -15.11
N GLY A 176 1.29 13.85 -14.10
CA GLY A 176 1.96 13.81 -12.82
C GLY A 176 0.99 14.27 -11.74
N GLU A 177 0.92 13.51 -10.66
CA GLU A 177 0.08 13.82 -9.50
C GLU A 177 0.89 13.67 -8.23
N SER A 178 0.59 14.52 -7.26
CA SER A 178 1.15 14.44 -5.90
C SER A 178 0.04 14.74 -4.91
N ASP A 179 -0.12 13.86 -3.93
CA ASP A 179 -1.09 14.04 -2.86
C ASP A 179 -0.46 13.85 -1.49
N LYS A 180 -0.99 14.57 -0.50
CA LYS A 180 -0.57 14.47 0.89
C LYS A 180 -1.75 14.58 1.81
N THR A 181 -1.99 13.51 2.55
CA THR A 181 -3.02 13.45 3.60
C THR A 181 -2.37 13.37 4.97
N GLN A 182 -2.91 14.12 5.93
CA GLN A 182 -2.45 14.10 7.32
C GLN A 182 -3.64 14.17 8.27
N TRP A 183 -3.53 13.45 9.37
CA TRP A 183 -4.42 13.64 10.51
C TRP A 183 -3.62 13.54 11.82
N SER A 184 -4.16 14.12 12.86
CA SER A 184 -3.60 14.00 14.20
C SER A 184 -4.71 13.95 15.22
N ILE A 185 -4.46 13.26 16.31
CA ILE A 185 -5.37 13.14 17.44
C ILE A 185 -4.58 13.28 18.74
N ALA A 186 -5.18 13.99 19.70
CA ALA A 186 -4.71 14.02 21.08
C ALA A 186 -5.85 13.53 21.98
N SER A 187 -5.53 12.64 22.90
CA SER A 187 -6.52 12.03 23.79
C SER A 187 -6.04 12.10 25.24
N TYR A 188 -6.99 12.26 26.14
CA TYR A 188 -6.79 12.24 27.58
C TYR A 188 -7.77 11.25 28.20
N LEU A 189 -7.27 10.41 29.07
CA LEU A 189 -8.08 9.44 29.80
C LEU A 189 -7.69 9.51 31.28
N ALA A 190 -8.69 9.54 32.14
CA ALA A 190 -8.52 9.42 33.57
C ALA A 190 -9.43 8.32 34.10
N ARG A 191 -8.89 7.47 34.96
CA ARG A 191 -9.63 6.40 35.61
C ARG A 191 -9.24 6.34 37.08
N VAL A 192 -10.23 6.28 37.97
CA VAL A 192 -10.01 6.06 39.40
C VAL A 192 -10.79 4.81 39.81
N GLN A 193 -10.15 3.94 40.53
CA GLN A 193 -10.75 2.74 41.10
C GLN A 193 -10.57 2.75 42.62
N TYR A 194 -11.63 2.45 43.33
CA TYR A 194 -11.62 2.27 44.77
C TYR A 194 -12.15 0.88 45.12
N ASN A 195 -11.47 0.21 46.03
CA ASN A 195 -11.85 -1.11 46.51
C ASN A 195 -11.73 -1.13 48.04
N TYR A 196 -12.81 -1.47 48.73
CA TYR A 196 -12.87 -1.65 50.17
C TYR A 196 -12.88 -3.14 50.53
N GLU A 197 -11.84 -3.61 51.22
CA GLU A 197 -11.66 -4.99 51.70
C GLU A 197 -11.88 -6.08 50.62
N GLY A 198 -11.80 -5.77 49.33
CA GLY A 198 -12.14 -6.70 48.26
C GLY A 198 -13.63 -6.98 48.06
N ARG A 199 -14.50 -6.30 48.81
CA ARG A 199 -15.95 -6.55 48.82
C ARG A 199 -16.75 -5.51 48.07
N TYR A 200 -16.31 -4.25 48.11
CA TYR A 200 -17.01 -3.14 47.45
C TYR A 200 -16.04 -2.46 46.47
N MET A 201 -16.42 -2.39 45.19
CA MET A 201 -15.62 -1.76 44.16
C MET A 201 -16.42 -0.66 43.47
N LEU A 202 -15.74 0.47 43.22
CA LEU A 202 -16.24 1.59 42.44
C LEU A 202 -15.18 1.94 41.40
N SER A 203 -15.59 2.22 40.16
CA SER A 203 -14.73 2.69 39.07
C SER A 203 -15.47 3.71 38.19
#